data_02799f3057ca81df17cdbad20ffede88
#
_entry.id   02799f3057ca81df17cdbad20ffede88
#
_cell.length_a   1.000
_cell.length_b   1.000
_cell.length_c   1.000
_cell.angle_alpha   90.00
_cell.angle_beta   90.00
_cell.angle_gamma   90.00
#
_symmetry.space_group_name_H-M   'P 1'
#
loop_
_entity.id
_entity.type
_entity.pdbx_description
1 polymer ?
#
loop_
_entity_poly.entity_id
_entity_poly.type
_entity_poly.pdbx_seq_one_letter_code
_entity_poly.pdbx_strand_id
1 'polypeptide(L)'
;MNKKNNKQIFNPYLPSYEYIPDGEPHIFGDRLYIYGSHDRFGGSDYCENDYVCWSAPVDDLSDWHFEGEIYNRKQHPYREERMLLFAPDVVKGADGRFYLYYSMAHSSRMSVAVCNTPAGHYEYYGDVKTSDGRIYGIDKGDMLQFDPGVFADDDGNVYLYSGFCPNKTEDEHGRIMAGAHVCRLSDDMITMKDLPHVIFPRDFKCPEEAGFFEASSMRKFGRKYYFIYSARANGLHYCISDYPDRDFVYGGRLHASSDVGLRGYTPSDTAYPNGNTHGSIIQLNESFYIFDHRFTNACSYCRQGVAEKIEMDENGFFKAAEATSCGLNGGPLDGEGTYPSYIVCFLKNIKLEKDASKEERLSKNAYVTQDGGDRESGEDAYIANMQDGCMAGFKYFNMKKGHNKIAISVRGNAVGTIKITTDLDYSGKNIEDYPIAGQALLSIESHDWKETVVDIDIETGINPVYFIFEGRGEFDIKNFTII
;
A
#
# COMPACT_ATOMS: atom_id res chain seq x y z
N MET A 1 21.37 22.21 22.78
CA MET A 1 20.48 21.08 22.45
C MET A 1 19.47 21.59 21.44
N ASN A 2 19.68 21.32 20.16
CA ASN A 2 18.70 21.65 19.12
C ASN A 2 17.47 20.78 19.35
N LYS A 3 16.33 21.38 19.64
CA LYS A 3 15.04 20.70 19.51
C LYS A 3 14.91 20.33 18.02
N LYS A 4 15.17 19.07 17.65
CA LYS A 4 14.65 18.53 16.41
C LYS A 4 13.13 18.79 16.46
N ASN A 5 12.63 19.62 15.55
CA ASN A 5 11.19 19.67 15.29
C ASN A 5 10.81 18.25 14.87
N ASN A 6 10.26 17.47 15.78
CA ASN A 6 9.71 16.17 15.45
C ASN A 6 8.45 16.38 14.60
N LYS A 7 8.66 16.54 13.32
CA LYS A 7 7.57 16.57 12.35
C LYS A 7 7.01 15.15 12.29
N GLN A 8 5.74 14.97 12.63
CA GLN A 8 5.09 13.68 12.56
C GLN A 8 4.89 13.28 11.09
N ILE A 9 4.96 11.98 10.84
CA ILE A 9 4.76 11.38 9.52
C ILE A 9 3.52 10.50 9.62
N PHE A 10 2.61 10.59 8.67
CA PHE A 10 1.33 9.89 8.68
C PHE A 10 1.28 8.85 7.55
N ASN A 11 0.25 8.01 7.57
CA ASN A 11 -0.21 7.32 6.40
C ASN A 11 -1.32 8.13 5.69
N PRO A 12 -1.25 8.32 4.37
CA PRO A 12 -0.18 7.89 3.45
C PRO A 12 1.12 8.65 3.71
N TYR A 13 2.28 8.01 3.43
CA TYR A 13 3.59 8.62 3.71
C TYR A 13 4.01 9.68 2.68
N LEU A 14 3.44 9.66 1.47
CA LEU A 14 3.60 10.69 0.44
C LEU A 14 2.50 11.75 0.57
N PRO A 15 2.64 12.91 -0.12
CA PRO A 15 1.57 13.90 -0.20
C PRO A 15 0.23 13.28 -0.60
N SER A 16 -0.86 13.77 -0.03
CA SER A 16 -2.18 13.15 -0.18
C SER A 16 -2.76 13.16 -1.60
N TYR A 17 -2.15 13.94 -2.51
CA TYR A 17 -2.49 13.98 -3.94
C TYR A 17 -1.64 13.02 -4.79
N GLU A 18 -0.73 12.25 -4.18
CA GLU A 18 0.09 11.25 -4.88
C GLU A 18 -0.51 9.86 -4.75
N TYR A 19 -0.64 9.20 -5.88
CA TYR A 19 -1.24 7.87 -5.99
C TYR A 19 -0.21 6.90 -6.54
N ILE A 20 0.78 6.55 -5.70
CA ILE A 20 1.84 5.59 -6.00
C ILE A 20 1.61 4.32 -5.17
N PRO A 21 0.85 3.36 -5.70
CA PRO A 21 0.74 2.03 -5.12
C PRO A 21 1.94 1.15 -5.49
N ASP A 22 1.91 -0.08 -5.03
CA ASP A 22 2.85 -1.13 -5.41
C ASP A 22 4.30 -0.75 -5.07
N GLY A 23 4.49 -0.03 -3.95
CA GLY A 23 5.74 0.61 -3.61
C GLY A 23 6.84 -0.39 -3.20
N GLU A 24 7.91 -0.45 -4.02
CA GLU A 24 9.16 -1.15 -3.71
C GLU A 24 10.18 -0.16 -3.10
N PRO A 25 10.44 -0.26 -1.78
CA PRO A 25 11.37 0.62 -1.09
C PRO A 25 12.81 0.14 -1.26
N HIS A 26 13.72 1.04 -1.65
CA HIS A 26 15.15 0.76 -1.75
C HIS A 26 16.00 1.86 -1.13
N ILE A 27 17.09 1.49 -0.46
CA ILE A 27 18.09 2.43 0.04
C ILE A 27 19.27 2.45 -0.93
N PHE A 28 19.53 3.62 -1.51
CA PHE A 28 20.73 3.87 -2.30
C PHE A 28 21.46 5.07 -1.70
N GLY A 29 22.67 4.83 -1.20
CA GLY A 29 23.42 5.83 -0.43
C GLY A 29 22.75 6.11 0.92
N ASP A 30 22.40 7.35 1.16
CA ASP A 30 21.77 7.86 2.38
C ASP A 30 20.27 8.15 2.21
N ARG A 31 19.65 7.72 1.10
CA ARG A 31 18.24 7.99 0.82
C ARG A 31 17.43 6.71 0.58
N LEU A 32 16.21 6.75 1.07
CA LEU A 32 15.14 5.82 0.74
C LEU A 32 14.43 6.29 -0.53
N TYR A 33 14.33 5.43 -1.52
CA TYR A 33 13.61 5.65 -2.79
C TYR A 33 12.40 4.73 -2.84
N ILE A 34 11.29 5.24 -3.39
CA ILE A 34 10.08 4.45 -3.65
C ILE A 34 9.85 4.36 -5.14
N TYR A 35 9.80 3.12 -5.63
CA TYR A 35 9.40 2.79 -7.00
C TYR A 35 8.06 2.07 -6.93
N GLY A 36 7.11 2.52 -7.73
CA GLY A 36 5.77 1.94 -7.73
C GLY A 36 5.03 2.25 -9.02
N SER A 37 3.90 1.62 -9.20
CA SER A 37 2.94 2.03 -10.23
C SER A 37 2.49 3.46 -9.96
N HIS A 38 1.87 4.10 -10.96
CA HIS A 38 1.39 5.45 -10.79
C HIS A 38 -0.06 5.55 -11.29
N ASP A 39 -0.98 5.54 -10.36
CA ASP A 39 -2.40 5.71 -10.65
C ASP A 39 -2.73 7.18 -10.95
N ARG A 40 -3.85 7.41 -11.61
CA ARG A 40 -4.34 8.73 -11.95
C ARG A 40 -5.58 9.04 -11.13
N PHE A 41 -5.63 10.19 -10.46
CA PHE A 41 -6.86 10.65 -9.83
C PHE A 41 -7.96 10.88 -10.87
N GLY A 42 -9.13 10.30 -10.63
CA GLY A 42 -10.23 10.32 -11.60
C GLY A 42 -9.99 9.47 -12.85
N GLY A 43 -8.97 8.62 -12.86
CA GLY A 43 -8.72 7.65 -13.91
C GLY A 43 -9.78 6.57 -14.00
N SER A 44 -9.77 5.81 -15.07
CA SER A 44 -10.71 4.72 -15.35
C SER A 44 -10.06 3.33 -15.29
N ASP A 45 -8.73 3.30 -15.08
CA ASP A 45 -7.94 2.08 -15.02
C ASP A 45 -6.74 2.22 -14.08
N TYR A 46 -6.07 1.09 -13.78
CA TYR A 46 -4.82 1.05 -13.05
C TYR A 46 -3.68 1.72 -13.83
N CYS A 47 -2.76 2.40 -13.12
CA CYS A 47 -1.46 2.80 -13.65
C CYS A 47 -1.53 3.70 -14.89
N GLU A 48 -2.47 4.64 -14.94
CA GLU A 48 -2.67 5.54 -16.08
C GLU A 48 -1.60 6.64 -16.17
N ASN A 49 -0.75 6.84 -15.16
CA ASN A 49 0.37 7.79 -15.19
C ASN A 49 1.70 7.10 -15.48
N ASP A 50 2.70 7.88 -15.88
CA ASP A 50 4.06 7.40 -16.11
C ASP A 50 4.81 7.27 -14.78
N TYR A 51 5.88 6.45 -14.73
CA TYR A 51 6.61 6.25 -13.48
C TYR A 51 7.29 7.52 -13.00
N VAL A 52 7.08 7.82 -11.74
CA VAL A 52 7.77 8.86 -10.99
C VAL A 52 8.51 8.24 -9.82
N CYS A 53 9.40 9.00 -9.20
CA CYS A 53 10.10 8.56 -8.00
C CYS A 53 10.03 9.63 -6.91
N TRP A 54 9.90 9.18 -5.68
CA TRP A 54 10.03 9.98 -4.47
C TRP A 54 11.15 9.41 -3.62
N SER A 55 11.87 10.29 -2.93
CA SER A 55 12.91 9.87 -2.00
C SER A 55 12.92 10.72 -0.74
N ALA A 56 13.42 10.12 0.36
CA ALA A 56 13.66 10.83 1.62
C ALA A 56 15.00 10.43 2.22
N PRO A 57 15.68 11.30 2.97
CA PRO A 57 16.84 10.91 3.75
C PRO A 57 16.47 9.82 4.76
N VAL A 58 17.30 8.78 4.93
CA VAL A 58 17.01 7.68 5.88
C VAL A 58 16.98 8.12 7.34
N ASP A 59 17.55 9.28 7.65
CA ASP A 59 17.55 9.89 8.99
C ASP A 59 16.44 10.94 9.17
N ASP A 60 15.70 11.30 8.12
CA ASP A 60 14.53 12.19 8.17
C ASP A 60 13.45 11.80 7.15
N LEU A 61 12.65 10.81 7.50
CA LEU A 61 11.54 10.33 6.66
C LEU A 61 10.37 11.32 6.54
N SER A 62 10.48 12.51 7.12
CA SER A 62 9.51 13.62 6.91
C SER A 62 9.87 14.53 5.75
N ASP A 63 11.07 14.37 5.17
CA ASP A 63 11.60 15.23 4.11
C ASP A 63 11.55 14.50 2.74
N TRP A 64 10.33 14.21 2.30
CA TRP A 64 10.09 13.60 0.99
C TRP A 64 10.33 14.60 -0.14
N HIS A 65 11.16 14.20 -1.09
CA HIS A 65 11.49 14.95 -2.30
C HIS A 65 10.92 14.24 -3.54
N PHE A 66 10.24 15.01 -4.40
CA PHE A 66 9.79 14.56 -5.70
C PHE A 66 10.94 14.59 -6.69
N GLU A 67 11.44 13.44 -7.10
CA GLU A 67 12.58 13.32 -8.03
C GLU A 67 12.18 13.56 -9.49
N GLY A 68 10.89 13.50 -9.80
CA GLY A 68 10.34 13.69 -11.13
C GLY A 68 9.90 12.41 -11.82
N GLU A 69 9.52 12.53 -13.10
CA GLU A 69 9.25 11.40 -13.98
C GLU A 69 10.55 10.67 -14.30
N ILE A 70 10.59 9.37 -13.98
CA ILE A 70 11.79 8.54 -14.18
C ILE A 70 11.71 7.67 -15.44
N TYR A 71 10.50 7.30 -15.90
CA TYR A 71 10.30 6.54 -17.13
C TYR A 71 8.94 6.83 -17.74
N ASN A 72 8.93 7.13 -19.04
CA ASN A 72 7.73 7.43 -19.79
C ASN A 72 7.33 6.24 -20.69
N ARG A 73 6.05 5.83 -20.64
CA ARG A 73 5.51 4.72 -21.45
C ARG A 73 5.78 4.86 -22.94
N LYS A 74 5.91 6.08 -23.46
CA LYS A 74 6.20 6.34 -24.88
C LYS A 74 7.59 5.89 -25.31
N GLN A 75 8.51 5.66 -24.35
CA GLN A 75 9.85 5.13 -24.60
C GLN A 75 9.82 3.63 -24.89
N HIS A 76 8.74 2.92 -24.47
CA HIS A 76 8.56 1.51 -24.76
C HIS A 76 8.44 1.29 -26.27
N PRO A 77 9.25 0.39 -26.87
CA PRO A 77 9.35 0.26 -28.32
C PRO A 77 8.12 -0.38 -28.96
N TYR A 78 7.38 -1.17 -28.17
CA TYR A 78 6.19 -1.85 -28.65
C TYR A 78 4.94 -1.03 -28.34
N ARG A 79 3.96 -1.08 -29.25
CA ARG A 79 2.65 -0.46 -29.03
C ARG A 79 1.68 -1.54 -28.57
N GLU A 80 1.45 -1.58 -27.27
CA GLU A 80 0.42 -2.40 -26.68
C GLU A 80 -0.94 -1.73 -26.81
N GLU A 81 -2.02 -2.49 -26.73
CA GLU A 81 -3.39 -1.96 -26.80
C GLU A 81 -3.62 -0.92 -25.69
N ARG A 82 -3.10 -1.21 -24.49
CA ARG A 82 -3.13 -0.31 -23.34
C ARG A 82 -1.70 -0.12 -22.84
N MET A 83 -1.22 1.11 -22.93
CA MET A 83 0.13 1.48 -22.51
C MET A 83 0.16 1.79 -21.00
N LEU A 84 -0.19 0.81 -20.15
CA LEU A 84 -0.21 0.95 -18.71
C LEU A 84 1.03 0.29 -18.10
N LEU A 85 1.78 1.05 -17.31
CA LEU A 85 3.00 0.61 -16.65
C LEU A 85 2.66 0.02 -15.27
N PHE A 86 2.70 -1.31 -15.15
CA PHE A 86 2.41 -2.02 -13.91
C PHE A 86 3.61 -2.03 -12.96
N ALA A 87 3.44 -2.60 -11.78
CA ALA A 87 4.40 -2.59 -10.69
C ALA A 87 5.86 -2.77 -11.15
N PRO A 88 6.76 -1.81 -10.87
CA PRO A 88 8.18 -1.91 -11.18
C PRO A 88 8.99 -2.35 -9.96
N ASP A 89 10.18 -2.88 -10.21
CA ASP A 89 11.23 -3.00 -9.19
C ASP A 89 12.58 -2.55 -9.75
N VAL A 90 13.48 -2.09 -8.88
CA VAL A 90 14.78 -1.53 -9.27
C VAL A 90 15.92 -2.20 -8.53
N VAL A 91 16.98 -2.52 -9.27
CA VAL A 91 18.23 -3.04 -8.69
C VAL A 91 19.45 -2.27 -9.22
N LYS A 92 20.48 -2.17 -8.39
CA LYS A 92 21.78 -1.65 -8.82
C LYS A 92 22.63 -2.81 -9.34
N GLY A 93 23.05 -2.75 -10.61
CA GLY A 93 23.94 -3.71 -11.23
C GLY A 93 25.39 -3.59 -10.76
N ALA A 94 26.19 -4.62 -11.01
CA ALA A 94 27.63 -4.65 -10.70
C ALA A 94 28.42 -3.56 -11.45
N ASP A 95 27.93 -3.11 -12.59
CA ASP A 95 28.49 -1.99 -13.38
C ASP A 95 28.16 -0.60 -12.80
N GLY A 96 27.40 -0.55 -11.69
CA GLY A 96 27.03 0.67 -10.98
C GLY A 96 25.78 1.36 -11.52
N ARG A 97 25.20 0.88 -12.62
CA ARG A 97 23.94 1.39 -13.17
C ARG A 97 22.73 0.83 -12.42
N PHE A 98 21.56 1.47 -12.59
CA PHE A 98 20.30 1.09 -12.01
C PHE A 98 19.40 0.52 -13.10
N TYR A 99 18.79 -0.63 -12.84
CA TYR A 99 17.96 -1.37 -13.78
C TYR A 99 16.54 -1.46 -13.22
N LEU A 100 15.59 -0.88 -13.95
CA LEU A 100 14.16 -0.86 -13.62
C LEU A 100 13.47 -1.93 -14.46
N TYR A 101 12.91 -2.94 -13.77
CA TYR A 101 12.13 -4.01 -14.38
C TYR A 101 10.66 -3.68 -14.28
N TYR A 102 9.91 -3.93 -15.34
CA TYR A 102 8.48 -3.65 -15.37
C TYR A 102 7.75 -4.54 -16.37
N SER A 103 6.44 -4.72 -16.15
CA SER A 103 5.52 -5.31 -17.11
C SER A 103 4.51 -4.28 -17.59
N MET A 104 3.99 -4.48 -18.79
CA MET A 104 2.90 -3.66 -19.33
C MET A 104 1.60 -4.45 -19.32
N ALA A 105 0.48 -3.74 -19.21
CA ALA A 105 -0.85 -4.34 -19.28
C ALA A 105 -1.00 -5.18 -20.55
N HIS A 106 -1.57 -6.37 -20.40
CA HIS A 106 -1.79 -7.35 -21.48
C HIS A 106 -0.53 -7.88 -22.16
N SER A 107 0.65 -7.50 -21.66
CA SER A 107 1.94 -8.02 -22.11
C SER A 107 2.53 -8.92 -21.06
N SER A 108 3.12 -10.04 -21.48
CA SER A 108 3.91 -10.92 -20.59
C SER A 108 5.41 -10.76 -20.85
N ARG A 109 5.82 -9.65 -21.45
CA ARG A 109 7.24 -9.28 -21.55
C ARG A 109 7.69 -8.69 -20.22
N MET A 110 8.81 -9.15 -19.74
CA MET A 110 9.52 -8.46 -18.68
C MET A 110 10.49 -7.49 -19.32
N SER A 111 10.15 -6.20 -19.28
CA SER A 111 10.95 -5.15 -19.89
C SER A 111 11.87 -4.49 -18.88
N VAL A 112 12.99 -3.97 -19.35
CA VAL A 112 14.03 -3.36 -18.52
C VAL A 112 14.39 -1.99 -19.09
N ALA A 113 14.45 -1.01 -18.20
CA ALA A 113 15.02 0.30 -18.48
C ALA A 113 16.24 0.52 -17.59
N VAL A 114 17.19 1.39 -18.01
CA VAL A 114 18.47 1.60 -17.32
C VAL A 114 18.76 3.07 -17.12
N CYS A 115 19.38 3.39 -15.98
CA CYS A 115 19.85 4.73 -15.66
C CYS A 115 21.17 4.70 -14.89
N ASN A 116 21.92 5.81 -14.92
CA ASN A 116 23.17 5.96 -14.16
C ASN A 116 22.94 6.39 -12.70
N THR A 117 21.75 6.84 -12.36
CA THR A 117 21.36 7.31 -11.01
C THR A 117 20.07 6.64 -10.58
N PRO A 118 19.79 6.54 -9.28
CA PRO A 118 18.58 5.83 -8.79
C PRO A 118 17.28 6.49 -9.24
N ALA A 119 17.24 7.81 -9.41
CA ALA A 119 16.03 8.54 -9.76
C ALA A 119 16.21 9.46 -10.99
N GLY A 120 17.12 9.12 -11.89
CA GLY A 120 17.25 9.83 -13.17
C GLY A 120 16.27 9.33 -14.23
N HIS A 121 16.39 9.87 -15.44
CA HIS A 121 15.62 9.39 -16.56
C HIS A 121 16.14 8.02 -17.02
N TYR A 122 15.35 7.01 -16.81
CA TYR A 122 15.62 5.66 -17.31
C TYR A 122 15.34 5.60 -18.81
N GLU A 123 16.16 4.87 -19.54
CA GLU A 123 16.00 4.62 -20.97
C GLU A 123 15.69 3.13 -21.19
N TYR A 124 14.79 2.82 -22.13
CA TYR A 124 14.51 1.43 -22.49
C TYR A 124 15.82 0.71 -22.87
N TYR A 125 16.08 -0.42 -22.21
CA TYR A 125 17.30 -1.17 -22.38
C TYR A 125 17.09 -2.48 -23.17
N GLY A 126 15.99 -3.18 -22.91
CA GLY A 126 15.65 -4.42 -23.57
C GLY A 126 14.60 -5.22 -22.85
N ASP A 127 14.25 -6.38 -23.39
CA ASP A 127 13.38 -7.36 -22.76
C ASP A 127 14.19 -8.55 -22.24
N VAL A 128 13.71 -9.17 -21.15
CA VAL A 128 14.31 -10.38 -20.62
C VAL A 128 14.18 -11.52 -21.62
N LYS A 129 15.31 -12.19 -21.88
CA LYS A 129 15.47 -13.20 -22.93
C LYS A 129 16.22 -14.42 -22.45
N THR A 130 16.02 -15.52 -23.12
CA THR A 130 16.79 -16.77 -22.94
C THR A 130 18.21 -16.63 -23.48
N SER A 131 19.10 -17.57 -23.15
CA SER A 131 20.50 -17.54 -23.58
C SER A 131 20.69 -17.63 -25.10
N ASP A 132 19.71 -18.14 -25.85
CA ASP A 132 19.71 -18.16 -27.31
C ASP A 132 19.09 -16.87 -27.94
N GLY A 133 18.71 -15.90 -27.12
CA GLY A 133 18.22 -14.58 -27.52
C GLY A 133 16.71 -14.48 -27.76
N ARG A 134 15.94 -15.51 -27.50
CA ARG A 134 14.47 -15.49 -27.57
C ARG A 134 13.90 -14.70 -26.37
N ILE A 135 12.99 -13.75 -26.64
CA ILE A 135 12.27 -13.04 -25.57
C ILE A 135 11.42 -14.06 -24.81
N TYR A 136 11.55 -14.09 -23.49
CA TYR A 136 10.81 -15.02 -22.66
C TYR A 136 9.48 -14.44 -22.17
N GLY A 137 8.50 -15.31 -21.95
CA GLY A 137 7.17 -14.98 -21.47
C GLY A 137 6.15 -14.70 -22.57
N ILE A 138 6.52 -14.78 -23.86
CA ILE A 138 5.60 -14.49 -24.98
C ILE A 138 5.09 -15.73 -25.68
N ASP A 139 5.81 -16.82 -25.64
CA ASP A 139 5.45 -18.05 -26.35
C ASP A 139 4.59 -18.98 -25.49
N LYS A 140 3.81 -19.83 -26.17
CA LYS A 140 3.07 -20.90 -25.51
C LYS A 140 4.03 -21.81 -24.73
N GLY A 141 3.70 -22.06 -23.45
CA GLY A 141 4.51 -22.90 -22.56
C GLY A 141 5.55 -22.11 -21.76
N ASP A 142 5.80 -20.84 -22.07
CA ASP A 142 6.55 -19.96 -21.18
C ASP A 142 5.73 -19.68 -19.89
N MET A 143 6.40 -19.44 -18.79
CA MET A 143 5.72 -18.93 -17.59
C MET A 143 5.34 -17.46 -17.82
N LEU A 144 4.11 -17.11 -17.45
CA LEU A 144 3.62 -15.74 -17.55
C LEU A 144 4.46 -14.83 -16.64
N GLN A 145 5.01 -13.76 -17.23
CA GLN A 145 5.78 -12.74 -16.53
C GLN A 145 4.87 -11.62 -16.05
N PHE A 146 4.90 -11.35 -14.76
CA PHE A 146 4.07 -10.32 -14.13
C PHE A 146 4.68 -9.90 -12.79
N ASP A 147 4.57 -8.62 -12.44
CA ASP A 147 5.04 -8.04 -11.17
C ASP A 147 6.46 -8.51 -10.80
N PRO A 148 7.50 -7.91 -11.39
CA PRO A 148 8.88 -8.30 -11.13
C PRO A 148 9.30 -7.97 -9.69
N GLY A 149 10.04 -8.91 -9.07
CA GLY A 149 10.93 -8.63 -7.98
C GLY A 149 12.36 -8.91 -8.43
N VAL A 150 13.27 -7.96 -8.31
CA VAL A 150 14.67 -8.15 -8.72
C VAL A 150 15.60 -7.97 -7.54
N PHE A 151 16.49 -8.93 -7.35
CA PHE A 151 17.37 -8.99 -6.19
C PHE A 151 18.82 -9.33 -6.59
N ALA A 152 19.76 -8.46 -6.21
CA ALA A 152 21.18 -8.72 -6.31
C ALA A 152 21.71 -9.25 -4.97
N ASP A 153 22.21 -10.48 -4.97
CA ASP A 153 22.76 -11.11 -3.77
C ASP A 153 24.24 -10.75 -3.56
N ASP A 154 24.70 -10.96 -2.33
CA ASP A 154 26.09 -10.67 -1.91
C ASP A 154 27.14 -11.50 -2.67
N ASP A 155 26.74 -12.64 -3.27
CA ASP A 155 27.59 -13.49 -4.10
C ASP A 155 27.73 -13.00 -5.56
N GLY A 156 27.07 -11.88 -5.89
CA GLY A 156 27.07 -11.27 -7.22
C GLY A 156 26.06 -11.87 -8.20
N ASN A 157 25.25 -12.85 -7.80
CA ASN A 157 24.14 -13.32 -8.62
C ASN A 157 22.97 -12.32 -8.55
N VAL A 158 22.27 -12.17 -9.67
CA VAL A 158 21.04 -11.39 -9.75
C VAL A 158 19.89 -12.34 -10.06
N TYR A 159 18.83 -12.23 -9.26
CA TYR A 159 17.63 -13.05 -9.36
C TYR A 159 16.45 -12.20 -9.80
N LEU A 160 15.68 -12.72 -10.76
CA LEU A 160 14.42 -12.15 -11.20
C LEU A 160 13.28 -13.06 -10.78
N TYR A 161 12.42 -12.58 -9.91
CA TYR A 161 11.18 -13.22 -9.46
C TYR A 161 10.02 -12.64 -10.23
N SER A 162 9.04 -13.47 -10.51
CA SER A 162 7.82 -13.06 -11.22
C SER A 162 6.72 -14.10 -11.01
N GLY A 163 5.51 -13.79 -11.44
CA GLY A 163 4.44 -14.77 -11.49
C GLY A 163 3.06 -14.18 -11.27
N PHE A 164 2.08 -14.91 -11.75
CA PHE A 164 0.66 -14.62 -11.55
C PHE A 164 -0.10 -15.94 -11.37
N CYS A 165 -0.90 -16.06 -10.33
CA CYS A 165 -1.55 -17.31 -9.96
C CYS A 165 -3.06 -17.16 -9.70
N PRO A 166 -3.86 -16.74 -10.69
CA PRO A 166 -5.31 -16.73 -10.61
C PRO A 166 -5.86 -18.15 -10.59
N ASN A 167 -7.19 -18.32 -10.63
CA ASN A 167 -7.83 -19.64 -10.66
C ASN A 167 -7.58 -20.44 -11.96
N LYS A 168 -6.98 -19.82 -12.98
CA LYS A 168 -6.60 -20.47 -14.24
C LYS A 168 -5.15 -20.95 -14.18
N THR A 169 -4.82 -22.02 -14.90
CA THR A 169 -3.44 -22.56 -15.00
C THR A 169 -2.69 -22.06 -16.23
N GLU A 170 -3.42 -21.56 -17.21
CA GLU A 170 -2.89 -20.98 -18.46
C GLU A 170 -3.74 -19.76 -18.84
N ASP A 171 -3.11 -18.82 -19.50
CA ASP A 171 -3.82 -17.70 -20.12
C ASP A 171 -4.33 -18.07 -21.53
N GLU A 172 -4.90 -17.10 -22.23
CA GLU A 172 -5.46 -17.26 -23.58
C GLU A 172 -4.42 -17.58 -24.67
N HIS A 173 -3.13 -17.32 -24.40
CA HIS A 173 -2.00 -17.61 -25.27
C HIS A 173 -1.29 -18.92 -24.91
N GLY A 174 -1.78 -19.64 -23.88
CA GLY A 174 -1.18 -20.89 -23.39
C GLY A 174 0.11 -20.68 -22.58
N ARG A 175 0.29 -19.50 -21.99
CA ARG A 175 1.38 -19.23 -21.05
C ARG A 175 1.00 -19.74 -19.68
N ILE A 176 1.97 -20.30 -18.97
CA ILE A 176 1.75 -21.06 -17.73
C ILE A 176 1.64 -20.10 -16.52
N MET A 177 0.58 -20.23 -15.75
CA MET A 177 0.34 -19.51 -14.49
C MET A 177 0.45 -20.50 -13.32
N ALA A 178 1.67 -20.99 -13.04
CA ALA A 178 1.92 -22.05 -12.07
C ALA A 178 2.11 -21.57 -10.62
N GLY A 179 2.39 -20.29 -10.43
CA GLY A 179 2.78 -19.71 -9.15
C GLY A 179 3.94 -18.73 -9.30
N ALA A 180 4.60 -18.40 -8.19
CA ALA A 180 5.82 -17.60 -8.26
C ALA A 180 6.99 -18.44 -8.78
N HIS A 181 7.80 -17.84 -9.63
CA HIS A 181 8.98 -18.46 -10.21
C HIS A 181 10.18 -17.51 -10.17
N VAL A 182 11.38 -18.06 -10.33
CA VAL A 182 12.64 -17.32 -10.31
C VAL A 182 13.60 -17.83 -11.38
N CYS A 183 14.37 -16.92 -11.95
CA CYS A 183 15.56 -17.24 -12.75
C CYS A 183 16.76 -16.37 -12.34
N ARG A 184 17.96 -16.78 -12.69
CA ARG A 184 19.15 -15.94 -12.56
C ARG A 184 19.40 -15.17 -13.85
N LEU A 185 19.87 -13.95 -13.72
CA LEU A 185 20.25 -13.08 -14.83
C LEU A 185 21.76 -13.08 -15.03
N SER A 186 22.18 -12.89 -16.26
CA SER A 186 23.57 -12.64 -16.64
C SER A 186 23.96 -11.20 -16.31
N ASP A 187 25.24 -10.88 -16.44
CA ASP A 187 25.81 -9.58 -16.13
C ASP A 187 25.24 -8.44 -17.01
N ASP A 188 24.63 -8.79 -18.15
CA ASP A 188 23.91 -7.83 -19.00
C ASP A 188 22.52 -7.46 -18.46
N MET A 189 22.08 -8.07 -17.35
CA MET A 189 20.83 -7.80 -16.63
C MET A 189 19.54 -8.12 -17.40
N ILE A 190 19.61 -8.70 -18.60
CA ILE A 190 18.43 -9.08 -19.41
C ILE A 190 18.48 -10.51 -19.95
N THR A 191 19.65 -11.18 -19.94
CA THR A 191 19.77 -12.57 -20.40
C THR A 191 19.66 -13.53 -19.23
N MET A 192 18.74 -14.48 -19.31
CA MET A 192 18.59 -15.56 -18.33
C MET A 192 19.80 -16.52 -18.40
N LYS A 193 20.42 -16.81 -17.25
CA LYS A 193 21.42 -17.89 -17.11
C LYS A 193 20.77 -19.25 -17.14
N ASP A 194 19.58 -19.36 -16.62
CA ASP A 194 18.76 -20.58 -16.53
C ASP A 194 17.28 -20.24 -16.77
N LEU A 195 16.51 -21.22 -17.23
CA LEU A 195 15.07 -21.06 -17.36
C LEU A 195 14.42 -20.93 -15.99
N PRO A 196 13.33 -20.16 -15.85
CA PRO A 196 12.64 -20.00 -14.60
C PRO A 196 12.15 -21.34 -14.03
N HIS A 197 12.24 -21.49 -12.72
CA HIS A 197 11.62 -22.60 -11.98
C HIS A 197 10.69 -22.07 -10.90
N VAL A 198 9.66 -22.86 -10.59
CA VAL A 198 8.61 -22.46 -9.63
C VAL A 198 9.13 -22.61 -8.20
N ILE A 199 9.03 -21.55 -7.41
CA ILE A 199 9.40 -21.53 -5.98
C ILE A 199 8.18 -21.55 -5.06
N PHE A 200 7.01 -21.09 -5.55
CA PHE A 200 5.74 -21.12 -4.83
C PHE A 200 4.68 -21.71 -5.77
N PRO A 201 4.55 -23.05 -5.84
CA PRO A 201 3.53 -23.70 -6.66
C PRO A 201 2.12 -23.53 -6.07
N ARG A 202 1.10 -23.84 -6.87
CA ARG A 202 -0.32 -23.75 -6.46
C ARG A 202 -0.68 -24.57 -5.22
N ASP A 203 0.01 -25.68 -5.01
CA ASP A 203 -0.14 -26.61 -3.88
C ASP A 203 0.92 -26.38 -2.79
N PHE A 204 1.53 -25.21 -2.78
CA PHE A 204 2.48 -24.82 -1.74
C PHE A 204 1.85 -24.96 -0.35
N LYS A 205 2.63 -25.46 0.60
CA LYS A 205 2.16 -25.78 1.94
C LYS A 205 2.04 -24.53 2.81
N CYS A 206 0.88 -23.88 2.75
CA CYS A 206 0.50 -22.70 3.53
C CYS A 206 -0.99 -22.75 3.87
N PRO A 207 -1.52 -21.86 4.74
CA PRO A 207 -2.96 -21.64 4.86
C PRO A 207 -3.60 -21.31 3.50
N GLU A 208 -4.84 -21.72 3.26
CA GLU A 208 -5.53 -21.57 1.97
C GLU A 208 -5.58 -20.09 1.55
N GLU A 209 -5.87 -19.19 2.48
CA GLU A 209 -5.91 -17.75 2.28
C GLU A 209 -4.54 -17.13 1.94
N ALA A 210 -3.44 -17.84 2.25
CA ALA A 210 -2.09 -17.37 2.04
C ALA A 210 -1.46 -17.86 0.72
N GLY A 211 -2.24 -18.53 -0.15
CA GLY A 211 -1.75 -18.95 -1.45
C GLY A 211 -1.29 -17.75 -2.30
N PHE A 212 -0.17 -17.92 -3.01
CA PHE A 212 0.39 -16.89 -3.89
C PHE A 212 -0.62 -16.43 -4.94
N PHE A 213 -0.69 -15.11 -5.16
CA PHE A 213 -1.48 -14.51 -6.23
C PHE A 213 -0.58 -13.73 -7.21
N GLU A 214 0.16 -12.72 -6.74
CA GLU A 214 1.02 -11.83 -7.53
C GLU A 214 2.02 -11.07 -6.63
N ALA A 215 2.67 -10.02 -7.13
CA ALA A 215 3.49 -9.09 -6.36
C ALA A 215 4.74 -9.72 -5.74
N SER A 216 5.57 -10.30 -6.59
CA SER A 216 6.84 -10.93 -6.14
C SER A 216 7.85 -9.87 -5.69
N SER A 217 8.35 -9.99 -4.47
CA SER A 217 9.45 -9.17 -3.97
C SER A 217 10.39 -9.99 -3.10
N MET A 218 11.69 -9.68 -3.12
CA MET A 218 12.72 -10.42 -2.37
C MET A 218 13.56 -9.47 -1.51
N ARG A 219 13.75 -9.88 -0.26
CA ARG A 219 14.66 -9.19 0.68
C ARG A 219 15.54 -10.19 1.41
N LYS A 220 16.71 -9.73 1.85
CA LYS A 220 17.64 -10.51 2.66
C LYS A 220 17.94 -9.76 3.96
N PHE A 221 17.69 -10.40 5.10
CA PHE A 221 18.05 -9.88 6.41
C PHE A 221 18.91 -10.92 7.15
N GLY A 222 20.13 -10.54 7.45
CA GLY A 222 21.12 -11.46 7.97
C GLY A 222 21.44 -12.59 6.97
N ARG A 223 21.11 -13.84 7.31
CA ARG A 223 21.34 -15.01 6.45
C ARG A 223 20.07 -15.54 5.80
N LYS A 224 18.92 -14.93 6.07
CA LYS A 224 17.62 -15.40 5.60
C LYS A 224 17.12 -14.56 4.44
N TYR A 225 16.45 -15.23 3.52
CA TYR A 225 15.76 -14.64 2.39
C TYR A 225 14.28 -14.63 2.66
N TYR A 226 13.63 -13.52 2.36
CA TYR A 226 12.22 -13.26 2.58
C TYR A 226 11.56 -12.97 1.23
N PHE A 227 10.77 -13.93 0.77
CA PHE A 227 9.95 -13.76 -0.43
C PHE A 227 8.59 -13.20 -0.01
N ILE A 228 8.36 -11.93 -0.34
CA ILE A 228 7.13 -11.19 -0.04
C ILE A 228 6.20 -11.30 -1.25
N TYR A 229 4.90 -11.41 -1.01
CA TYR A 229 3.93 -11.57 -2.08
C TYR A 229 2.52 -11.16 -1.64
N SER A 230 1.66 -10.85 -2.63
CA SER A 230 0.23 -10.68 -2.45
C SER A 230 -0.47 -12.03 -2.40
N ALA A 231 -1.28 -12.26 -1.36
CA ALA A 231 -2.02 -13.49 -1.19
C ALA A 231 -3.42 -13.42 -1.82
N ARG A 232 -3.99 -14.59 -2.16
CA ARG A 232 -5.32 -14.71 -2.78
C ARG A 232 -6.46 -14.11 -1.97
N ALA A 233 -6.34 -14.12 -0.65
CA ALA A 233 -7.38 -13.63 0.26
C ALA A 233 -7.05 -12.26 0.86
N ASN A 234 -6.27 -11.45 0.14
CA ASN A 234 -5.87 -10.12 0.54
C ASN A 234 -4.74 -10.10 1.59
N GLY A 235 -3.98 -9.00 1.59
CA GLY A 235 -2.84 -8.78 2.47
C GLY A 235 -1.52 -9.28 1.91
N LEU A 236 -0.44 -8.74 2.46
CA LEU A 236 0.92 -9.15 2.15
C LEU A 236 1.37 -10.25 3.08
N HIS A 237 1.89 -11.31 2.50
CA HIS A 237 2.44 -12.47 3.19
C HIS A 237 3.89 -12.68 2.80
N TYR A 238 4.60 -13.58 3.48
CA TYR A 238 5.96 -13.93 3.13
C TYR A 238 6.27 -15.40 3.35
N CYS A 239 7.27 -15.84 2.62
CA CYS A 239 7.97 -17.09 2.88
C CYS A 239 9.42 -16.79 3.26
N ILE A 240 10.05 -17.69 3.99
CA ILE A 240 11.44 -17.59 4.47
C ILE A 240 12.25 -18.79 4.00
N SER A 241 13.53 -18.56 3.63
CA SER A 241 14.46 -19.61 3.24
C SER A 241 15.90 -19.25 3.63
N ASP A 242 16.77 -20.25 3.62
CA ASP A 242 18.24 -20.08 3.65
C ASP A 242 18.85 -19.85 2.24
N TYR A 243 18.02 -19.93 1.20
CA TYR A 243 18.43 -19.80 -0.20
C TYR A 243 17.53 -18.81 -0.93
N PRO A 244 18.03 -18.08 -1.93
CA PRO A 244 17.23 -17.11 -2.68
C PRO A 244 16.25 -17.76 -3.66
N ASP A 245 16.43 -19.03 -4.02
CA ASP A 245 15.76 -19.67 -5.15
C ASP A 245 15.04 -20.99 -4.83
N ARG A 246 15.03 -21.42 -3.57
CA ARG A 246 14.45 -22.73 -3.20
C ARG A 246 14.17 -22.84 -1.70
N ASP A 247 13.57 -23.97 -1.31
CA ASP A 247 13.36 -24.41 0.07
C ASP A 247 12.62 -23.40 0.94
N PHE A 248 11.72 -22.64 0.31
CA PHE A 248 10.88 -21.68 1.03
C PHE A 248 9.86 -22.38 1.93
N VAL A 249 9.68 -21.84 3.11
CA VAL A 249 8.61 -22.20 4.02
C VAL A 249 7.73 -20.98 4.33
N TYR A 250 6.46 -21.19 4.53
CA TYR A 250 5.54 -20.11 4.87
C TYR A 250 5.94 -19.45 6.19
N GLY A 251 6.17 -18.14 6.16
CA GLY A 251 6.60 -17.35 7.30
C GLY A 251 5.45 -16.68 8.05
N GLY A 252 4.39 -16.27 7.36
CA GLY A 252 3.27 -15.59 7.97
C GLY A 252 2.72 -14.45 7.13
N ARG A 253 1.78 -13.70 7.72
CA ARG A 253 1.27 -12.44 7.19
C ARG A 253 2.19 -11.30 7.64
N LEU A 254 2.43 -10.33 6.76
CA LEU A 254 3.18 -9.11 7.06
C LEU A 254 2.28 -7.93 7.36
N HIS A 255 1.32 -7.67 6.48
CA HIS A 255 0.36 -6.59 6.63
C HIS A 255 -1.06 -7.11 6.47
N ALA A 256 -1.89 -6.81 7.46
CA ALA A 256 -3.31 -7.10 7.41
C ALA A 256 -4.03 -5.95 6.71
N SER A 257 -3.81 -5.78 5.41
CA SER A 257 -4.47 -4.73 4.63
C SER A 257 -5.97 -4.74 4.90
N SER A 258 -6.53 -3.57 5.23
CA SER A 258 -7.94 -3.45 5.66
C SER A 258 -8.30 -4.29 6.89
N ASP A 259 -7.32 -4.62 7.73
CA ASP A 259 -7.40 -5.44 8.94
C ASP A 259 -7.95 -6.87 8.72
N VAL A 260 -7.96 -7.38 7.48
CA VAL A 260 -8.43 -8.74 7.16
C VAL A 260 -7.63 -9.79 7.94
N GLY A 261 -8.34 -10.65 8.67
CA GLY A 261 -7.75 -11.66 9.55
C GLY A 261 -7.42 -11.16 10.95
N LEU A 262 -7.61 -9.87 11.23
CA LEU A 262 -7.53 -9.30 12.58
C LEU A 262 -8.93 -8.99 13.09
N ARG A 263 -9.14 -9.13 14.40
CA ARG A 263 -10.37 -8.72 15.12
C ARG A 263 -11.68 -9.17 14.47
N GLY A 264 -11.67 -10.33 13.78
CA GLY A 264 -12.84 -10.88 13.13
C GLY A 264 -13.16 -10.31 11.74
N TYR A 265 -12.35 -9.39 11.21
CA TYR A 265 -12.50 -8.90 9.82
C TYR A 265 -12.14 -10.00 8.82
N THR A 266 -12.91 -10.05 7.75
CA THR A 266 -12.78 -11.03 6.66
C THR A 266 -12.72 -10.32 5.31
N PRO A 267 -12.35 -11.00 4.21
CA PRO A 267 -12.36 -10.37 2.88
C PRO A 267 -13.72 -9.81 2.45
N SER A 268 -14.82 -10.33 2.99
CA SER A 268 -16.19 -9.84 2.73
C SER A 268 -16.66 -8.77 3.74
N ASP A 269 -15.95 -8.60 4.85
CA ASP A 269 -16.30 -7.64 5.90
C ASP A 269 -15.02 -6.97 6.42
N THR A 270 -14.54 -5.95 5.73
CA THR A 270 -13.25 -5.29 5.96
C THR A 270 -13.38 -4.01 6.78
N ALA A 271 -12.33 -3.62 7.45
CA ALA A 271 -12.24 -2.37 8.22
C ALA A 271 -12.10 -1.12 7.32
N TYR A 272 -11.58 -1.29 6.12
CA TYR A 272 -11.35 -0.25 5.12
C TYR A 272 -11.62 -0.84 3.72
N PRO A 273 -11.95 -0.05 2.70
CA PRO A 273 -12.08 -0.57 1.33
C PRO A 273 -10.85 -1.36 0.91
N ASN A 274 -11.06 -2.59 0.42
CA ASN A 274 -10.00 -3.52 0.08
C ASN A 274 -9.96 -3.87 -1.42
N GLY A 275 -8.83 -4.40 -1.86
CA GLY A 275 -8.59 -4.89 -3.20
C GLY A 275 -7.25 -5.63 -3.28
N ASN A 276 -6.53 -5.49 -4.39
CA ASN A 276 -5.17 -6.01 -4.50
C ASN A 276 -4.23 -5.35 -3.49
N THR A 277 -3.11 -6.01 -3.24
CA THR A 277 -2.04 -5.54 -2.35
C THR A 277 -0.70 -5.76 -3.04
N HIS A 278 0.25 -4.87 -2.85
CA HIS A 278 1.61 -5.02 -3.36
C HIS A 278 2.55 -4.10 -2.58
N GLY A 279 3.69 -4.62 -2.22
CA GLY A 279 4.72 -3.86 -1.51
C GLY A 279 5.80 -4.77 -0.94
N SER A 280 6.66 -4.20 -0.12
CA SER A 280 7.83 -4.92 0.38
C SER A 280 8.29 -4.43 1.74
N ILE A 281 9.22 -5.17 2.34
CA ILE A 281 9.84 -4.83 3.61
C ILE A 281 11.13 -4.05 3.37
N ILE A 282 11.42 -3.10 4.26
CA ILE A 282 12.75 -2.50 4.36
C ILE A 282 13.18 -2.38 5.81
N GLN A 283 14.47 -2.48 6.06
CA GLN A 283 15.07 -2.13 7.33
C GLN A 283 15.61 -0.70 7.27
N LEU A 284 15.06 0.17 8.11
CA LEU A 284 15.49 1.56 8.28
C LEU A 284 16.07 1.70 9.69
N ASN A 285 17.38 1.88 9.76
CA ASN A 285 18.12 1.82 11.02
C ASN A 285 17.91 0.47 11.74
N GLU A 286 17.35 0.50 12.96
CA GLU A 286 17.07 -0.71 13.76
C GLU A 286 15.62 -1.20 13.62
N SER A 287 14.80 -0.54 12.81
CA SER A 287 13.37 -0.84 12.64
C SER A 287 13.07 -1.40 11.27
N PHE A 288 12.08 -2.30 11.21
CA PHE A 288 11.55 -2.82 9.95
C PHE A 288 10.21 -2.15 9.64
N TYR A 289 9.98 -1.90 8.37
CA TYR A 289 8.73 -1.35 7.84
C TYR A 289 8.25 -2.18 6.67
N ILE A 290 6.94 -2.47 6.64
CA ILE A 290 6.24 -3.01 5.48
C ILE A 290 5.60 -1.86 4.72
N PHE A 291 5.79 -1.83 3.42
CA PHE A 291 5.13 -0.91 2.50
C PHE A 291 4.00 -1.67 1.79
N ASP A 292 2.89 -0.99 1.57
CA ASP A 292 1.70 -1.50 0.90
C ASP A 292 0.92 -0.29 0.35
N HIS A 293 -0.31 -0.48 -0.11
CA HIS A 293 -1.19 0.61 -0.54
C HIS A 293 -2.61 0.44 -0.02
N ARG A 294 -3.38 1.53 -0.06
CA ARG A 294 -4.80 1.58 0.27
C ARG A 294 -5.61 2.18 -0.88
N PHE A 295 -6.91 1.89 -0.91
CA PHE A 295 -7.84 2.39 -1.92
C PHE A 295 -8.45 3.72 -1.49
N THR A 296 -8.68 4.62 -2.46
CA THR A 296 -9.33 5.90 -2.26
C THR A 296 -10.34 6.19 -3.37
N ASN A 297 -11.00 7.33 -3.33
CA ASN A 297 -11.90 7.84 -4.36
C ASN A 297 -13.03 6.85 -4.78
N ALA A 298 -13.47 6.01 -3.84
CA ALA A 298 -14.50 4.98 -4.06
C ALA A 298 -14.26 4.13 -5.33
N CYS A 299 -13.00 3.93 -5.70
CA CYS A 299 -12.62 3.13 -6.88
C CYS A 299 -11.36 2.30 -6.62
N SER A 300 -10.99 1.45 -7.58
CA SER A 300 -9.80 0.61 -7.50
C SER A 300 -8.56 1.25 -8.12
N TYR A 301 -8.66 2.45 -8.67
CA TYR A 301 -7.65 3.05 -9.55
C TYR A 301 -6.96 4.28 -8.96
N CYS A 302 -7.25 4.61 -7.70
CA CYS A 302 -6.63 5.72 -6.99
C CYS A 302 -6.06 5.19 -5.69
N ARG A 303 -4.91 4.49 -5.78
CA ARG A 303 -4.28 3.82 -4.64
C ARG A 303 -3.16 4.68 -4.08
N GLN A 304 -3.13 4.86 -2.76
CA GLN A 304 -2.09 5.62 -2.06
C GLN A 304 -1.16 4.67 -1.31
N GLY A 305 0.16 4.93 -1.39
CA GLY A 305 1.15 4.17 -0.64
C GLY A 305 1.02 4.38 0.86
N VAL A 306 1.04 3.29 1.63
CA VAL A 306 1.05 3.27 3.09
C VAL A 306 2.23 2.44 3.59
N ALA A 307 2.66 2.69 4.82
CA ALA A 307 3.73 1.91 5.44
C ALA A 307 3.42 1.68 6.92
N GLU A 308 3.83 0.53 7.44
CA GLU A 308 3.64 0.22 8.86
C GLU A 308 4.94 -0.33 9.45
N LYS A 309 5.20 0.03 10.70
CA LYS A 309 6.30 -0.57 11.45
C LYS A 309 5.95 -2.01 11.79
N ILE A 310 6.88 -2.93 11.54
CA ILE A 310 6.73 -4.35 11.88
C ILE A 310 7.84 -4.82 12.81
N GLU A 311 7.55 -5.86 13.58
CA GLU A 311 8.47 -6.46 14.51
C GLU A 311 8.94 -7.83 14.03
N MET A 312 10.24 -8.07 14.07
CA MET A 312 10.86 -9.38 13.86
C MET A 312 11.14 -10.02 15.21
N ASP A 313 10.79 -11.28 15.37
CA ASP A 313 11.15 -12.05 16.59
C ASP A 313 12.60 -12.56 16.53
N GLU A 314 13.05 -13.19 17.62
CA GLU A 314 14.41 -13.75 17.75
C GLU A 314 14.72 -14.89 16.78
N ASN A 315 13.70 -15.50 16.17
CA ASN A 315 13.84 -16.57 15.18
C ASN A 315 13.79 -16.05 13.73
N GLY A 316 13.61 -14.73 13.55
CA GLY A 316 13.54 -14.08 12.25
C GLY A 316 12.13 -14.06 11.64
N PHE A 317 11.09 -14.33 12.41
CA PHE A 317 9.71 -14.23 11.92
C PHE A 317 9.11 -12.88 12.24
N PHE A 318 8.42 -12.31 11.24
CA PHE A 318 7.70 -11.05 11.38
C PHE A 318 6.30 -11.27 11.96
N LYS A 319 5.89 -10.36 12.85
CA LYS A 319 4.50 -10.23 13.28
C LYS A 319 3.73 -9.38 12.26
N ALA A 320 2.48 -9.76 12.00
CA ALA A 320 1.61 -9.00 11.12
C ALA A 320 1.32 -7.60 11.70
N ALA A 321 1.49 -6.57 10.87
CA ALA A 321 1.03 -5.23 11.17
C ALA A 321 -0.45 -5.06 10.87
N GLU A 322 -1.13 -4.23 11.64
CA GLU A 322 -2.44 -3.70 11.31
C GLU A 322 -2.31 -2.38 10.53
N ALA A 323 -3.36 -1.99 9.81
CA ALA A 323 -3.43 -0.69 9.18
C ALA A 323 -3.60 0.42 10.23
N THR A 324 -2.70 1.41 10.23
CA THR A 324 -2.72 2.53 11.19
C THR A 324 -2.60 3.90 10.51
N SER A 325 -2.89 4.96 11.25
CA SER A 325 -2.58 6.33 10.82
C SER A 325 -1.12 6.71 11.06
N CYS A 326 -0.36 5.89 11.81
CA CYS A 326 0.97 6.23 12.29
C CYS A 326 2.05 6.15 11.20
N GLY A 327 1.96 5.18 10.30
CA GLY A 327 2.91 5.05 9.20
C GLY A 327 4.37 5.03 9.64
N LEU A 328 5.19 5.77 8.90
CA LEU A 328 6.63 5.90 9.16
C LEU A 328 6.96 6.68 10.45
N ASN A 329 5.98 7.23 11.16
CA ASN A 329 6.18 7.76 12.52
C ASN A 329 6.69 6.66 13.48
N GLY A 330 6.38 5.42 13.17
CA GLY A 330 6.88 4.24 13.86
C GLY A 330 6.34 4.05 15.28
N GLY A 331 5.34 4.86 15.67
CA GLY A 331 4.67 4.82 16.96
C GLY A 331 3.49 5.78 17.00
N PRO A 332 2.74 5.85 18.13
CA PRO A 332 1.58 6.69 18.26
C PRO A 332 1.86 8.16 17.92
N LEU A 333 0.88 8.80 17.30
CA LEU A 333 0.86 10.24 17.04
C LEU A 333 0.66 11.01 18.36
N ASP A 334 0.98 12.30 18.36
CA ASP A 334 0.73 13.13 19.55
C ASP A 334 -0.77 13.21 19.84
N GLY A 335 -1.13 13.15 21.13
CA GLY A 335 -2.52 13.29 21.59
C GLY A 335 -2.98 14.74 21.67
N GLU A 336 -2.38 15.65 20.88
CA GLU A 336 -2.73 17.06 20.74
C GLU A 336 -2.35 17.55 19.35
N GLY A 337 -3.06 18.58 18.83
CA GLY A 337 -2.77 19.18 17.53
C GLY A 337 -3.81 18.87 16.46
N THR A 338 -3.56 19.38 15.26
CA THR A 338 -4.47 19.23 14.10
C THR A 338 -3.98 18.13 13.18
N TYR A 339 -4.91 17.26 12.80
CA TYR A 339 -4.68 16.10 11.96
C TYR A 339 -5.60 16.13 10.74
N PRO A 340 -5.07 15.92 9.54
CA PRO A 340 -5.92 15.81 8.35
C PRO A 340 -6.74 14.52 8.40
N SER A 341 -7.98 14.58 7.92
CA SER A 341 -8.86 13.40 7.96
C SER A 341 -8.41 12.28 7.01
N TYR A 342 -7.61 12.59 6.00
CA TYR A 342 -7.10 11.57 5.08
C TYR A 342 -6.16 10.54 5.74
N ILE A 343 -5.68 10.77 6.98
CA ILE A 343 -4.90 9.77 7.71
C ILE A 343 -5.75 8.62 8.27
N VAL A 344 -7.02 8.60 7.95
CA VAL A 344 -7.98 7.56 8.33
C VAL A 344 -7.47 6.17 7.92
N CYS A 345 -7.51 5.21 8.84
CA CYS A 345 -7.10 3.82 8.60
C CYS A 345 -8.24 2.81 8.78
N PHE A 346 -9.39 3.30 9.22
CA PHE A 346 -10.64 2.55 9.34
C PHE A 346 -11.76 3.38 8.71
N LEU A 347 -12.47 2.85 7.72
CA LEU A 347 -13.50 3.60 7.04
C LEU A 347 -14.58 2.66 6.50
N LYS A 348 -15.75 2.65 7.17
CA LYS A 348 -16.80 1.67 6.93
C LYS A 348 -18.15 2.20 7.37
N ASN A 349 -19.21 1.83 6.68
CA ASN A 349 -20.56 1.97 7.21
C ASN A 349 -20.93 0.70 7.99
N ILE A 350 -21.02 0.82 9.32
CA ILE A 350 -21.26 -0.29 10.23
C ILE A 350 -22.72 -0.74 10.31
N LYS A 351 -23.64 -0.02 9.65
CA LYS A 351 -25.05 -0.43 9.48
C LYS A 351 -25.27 -1.27 8.23
N LEU A 352 -24.27 -1.40 7.34
CA LEU A 352 -24.39 -2.25 6.16
C LEU A 352 -24.26 -3.72 6.53
N GLU A 353 -25.10 -4.53 5.92
CA GLU A 353 -25.01 -5.98 6.02
C GLU A 353 -23.69 -6.50 5.40
N LYS A 354 -23.18 -7.62 5.93
CA LYS A 354 -21.92 -8.22 5.47
C LYS A 354 -21.94 -8.66 4.00
N ASP A 355 -23.13 -8.95 3.48
CA ASP A 355 -23.39 -9.35 2.10
C ASP A 355 -23.89 -8.21 1.20
N ALA A 356 -23.83 -6.97 1.68
CA ALA A 356 -24.15 -5.78 0.88
C ALA A 356 -23.40 -5.79 -0.46
N SER A 357 -24.09 -5.41 -1.54
CA SER A 357 -23.50 -5.38 -2.88
C SER A 357 -22.35 -4.35 -2.99
N LYS A 358 -21.51 -4.50 -4.00
CA LYS A 358 -20.44 -3.53 -4.26
C LYS A 358 -21.00 -2.13 -4.50
N GLU A 359 -22.09 -2.02 -5.26
CA GLU A 359 -22.78 -0.77 -5.55
C GLU A 359 -23.32 -0.11 -4.28
N GLU A 360 -23.93 -0.90 -3.39
CA GLU A 360 -24.42 -0.41 -2.11
C GLU A 360 -23.27 0.09 -1.22
N ARG A 361 -22.17 -0.68 -1.13
CA ARG A 361 -20.98 -0.25 -0.40
C ARG A 361 -20.39 1.05 -0.96
N LEU A 362 -20.27 1.18 -2.27
CA LEU A 362 -19.77 2.40 -2.90
C LEU A 362 -20.67 3.61 -2.66
N SER A 363 -21.99 3.44 -2.57
CA SER A 363 -22.94 4.52 -2.33
C SER A 363 -23.09 4.90 -0.87
N LYS A 364 -22.83 3.99 0.07
CA LYS A 364 -23.11 4.15 1.50
C LYS A 364 -21.89 4.31 2.37
N ASN A 365 -20.71 3.89 1.90
CA ASN A 365 -19.46 4.11 2.63
C ASN A 365 -18.95 5.53 2.39
N ALA A 366 -18.30 6.07 3.41
CA ALA A 366 -17.40 7.19 3.23
C ALA A 366 -16.12 6.74 2.50
N TYR A 367 -15.42 7.68 1.89
CA TYR A 367 -14.17 7.42 1.18
C TYR A 367 -13.24 8.63 1.23
N VAL A 368 -11.94 8.40 1.07
CA VAL A 368 -10.95 9.48 0.93
C VAL A 368 -10.97 9.98 -0.51
N THR A 369 -10.99 11.30 -0.70
CA THR A 369 -10.92 11.97 -2.00
C THR A 369 -10.24 13.33 -1.89
N GLN A 370 -10.11 14.05 -2.99
CA GLN A 370 -9.58 15.42 -3.05
C GLN A 370 -10.45 16.31 -3.92
N ASP A 371 -10.33 17.63 -3.72
CA ASP A 371 -10.81 18.61 -4.69
C ASP A 371 -9.73 18.82 -5.77
N GLY A 372 -10.12 19.28 -6.97
CA GLY A 372 -9.19 19.53 -8.08
C GLY A 372 -8.91 18.31 -8.95
N GLY A 373 -7.90 18.44 -9.81
CA GLY A 373 -7.48 17.42 -10.77
C GLY A 373 -6.36 16.53 -10.27
N ASP A 374 -5.89 15.66 -11.17
CA ASP A 374 -4.77 14.77 -10.90
C ASP A 374 -3.48 15.56 -10.64
N ARG A 375 -2.77 15.23 -9.56
CA ARG A 375 -1.51 15.86 -9.13
C ARG A 375 -1.58 17.37 -8.89
N GLU A 376 -2.74 17.89 -8.64
CA GLU A 376 -2.88 19.28 -8.23
C GLU A 376 -2.52 19.43 -6.75
N SER A 377 -1.47 20.17 -6.46
CA SER A 377 -1.00 20.53 -5.12
C SER A 377 -1.84 21.71 -4.58
N GLY A 378 -3.11 21.49 -4.35
CA GLY A 378 -3.99 22.51 -3.80
C GLY A 378 -4.22 22.30 -2.32
N GLU A 379 -5.30 21.66 -2.01
CA GLU A 379 -5.69 21.29 -0.66
C GLU A 379 -5.42 19.82 -0.38
N ASP A 380 -5.24 19.48 0.89
CA ASP A 380 -5.15 18.09 1.32
C ASP A 380 -6.41 17.30 0.96
N ALA A 381 -6.24 16.00 0.72
CA ALA A 381 -7.35 15.07 0.63
C ALA A 381 -8.19 15.07 1.92
N TYR A 382 -9.42 14.62 1.82
CA TYR A 382 -10.39 14.62 2.92
C TYR A 382 -11.29 13.37 2.85
N ILE A 383 -12.02 13.10 3.94
CA ILE A 383 -13.07 12.07 3.95
C ILE A 383 -14.35 12.69 3.41
N ALA A 384 -14.89 12.10 2.34
CA ALA A 384 -16.19 12.45 1.77
C ALA A 384 -17.27 11.44 2.14
N ASN A 385 -18.54 11.86 2.01
CA ASN A 385 -19.71 10.98 2.08
C ASN A 385 -19.92 10.31 3.45
N MET A 386 -19.68 11.02 4.54
CA MET A 386 -20.07 10.56 5.87
C MET A 386 -21.59 10.58 5.99
N GLN A 387 -22.21 9.40 5.96
CA GLN A 387 -23.66 9.18 6.06
C GLN A 387 -24.03 8.43 7.33
N ASP A 388 -25.34 8.23 7.55
CA ASP A 388 -25.83 7.42 8.67
C ASP A 388 -25.16 6.05 8.76
N GLY A 389 -24.56 5.76 9.91
CA GLY A 389 -23.81 4.53 10.17
C GLY A 389 -22.35 4.55 9.71
N CYS A 390 -21.87 5.60 9.01
CA CYS A 390 -20.46 5.68 8.69
C CYS A 390 -19.60 5.87 9.94
N MET A 391 -18.49 5.13 9.98
CA MET A 391 -17.47 5.18 11.02
C MET A 391 -16.10 5.43 10.38
N ALA A 392 -15.40 6.46 10.85
CA ALA A 392 -14.04 6.82 10.45
C ALA A 392 -13.11 6.70 11.66
N GLY A 393 -12.03 5.92 11.53
CA GLY A 393 -11.12 5.62 12.63
C GLY A 393 -9.68 5.97 12.34
N PHE A 394 -9.02 6.46 13.38
CA PHE A 394 -7.65 6.95 13.37
C PHE A 394 -6.88 6.23 14.50
N LYS A 395 -5.81 5.56 14.19
CA LYS A 395 -5.03 4.73 15.13
C LYS A 395 -3.55 5.06 15.00
N TYR A 396 -2.84 5.40 16.04
CA TYR A 396 -3.13 5.63 17.45
C TYR A 396 -2.61 7.00 17.87
N PHE A 397 -3.16 7.55 18.97
CA PHE A 397 -2.71 8.80 19.57
C PHE A 397 -2.26 8.55 21.02
N ASN A 398 -1.19 9.24 21.44
CA ASN A 398 -0.76 9.27 22.83
C ASN A 398 -1.50 10.40 23.58
N MET A 399 -2.74 10.11 24.01
CA MET A 399 -3.63 11.07 24.66
C MET A 399 -3.04 11.59 25.98
N LYS A 400 -3.09 12.90 26.15
CA LYS A 400 -2.54 13.61 27.32
C LYS A 400 -3.65 14.09 28.23
N LYS A 401 -3.32 14.23 29.53
CA LYS A 401 -4.24 14.78 30.50
C LYS A 401 -4.60 16.24 30.17
N GLY A 402 -5.89 16.56 30.17
CA GLY A 402 -6.39 17.91 29.95
C GLY A 402 -6.84 18.18 28.51
N HIS A 403 -6.57 17.30 27.58
CA HIS A 403 -7.15 17.37 26.24
C HIS A 403 -8.54 16.71 26.28
N ASN A 404 -9.59 17.54 26.28
CA ASN A 404 -10.96 17.11 26.52
C ASN A 404 -11.95 17.57 25.42
N LYS A 405 -11.42 18.00 24.30
CA LYS A 405 -12.24 18.41 23.15
C LYS A 405 -11.61 17.93 21.84
N ILE A 406 -12.48 17.63 20.88
CA ILE A 406 -12.10 17.47 19.49
C ILE A 406 -12.91 18.44 18.64
N ALA A 407 -12.22 19.34 17.96
CA ALA A 407 -12.81 20.21 16.96
C ALA A 407 -12.70 19.52 15.59
N ILE A 408 -13.80 19.41 14.84
CA ILE A 408 -13.88 18.70 13.56
C ILE A 408 -14.30 19.69 12.48
N SER A 409 -13.53 19.83 11.42
CA SER A 409 -13.85 20.68 10.26
C SER A 409 -14.69 19.88 9.27
N VAL A 410 -15.94 20.32 9.04
CA VAL A 410 -16.95 19.63 8.24
C VAL A 410 -17.59 20.55 7.20
N ARG A 411 -18.08 19.99 6.09
CA ARG A 411 -18.96 20.67 5.12
C ARG A 411 -20.01 19.68 4.60
N GLY A 412 -21.15 20.15 4.14
CA GLY A 412 -22.19 19.29 3.56
C GLY A 412 -23.60 19.70 3.97
N ASN A 413 -24.52 18.75 3.88
CA ASN A 413 -25.90 18.91 4.30
C ASN A 413 -26.33 17.73 5.16
N ALA A 414 -26.22 17.88 6.48
CA ALA A 414 -26.49 16.81 7.43
C ALA A 414 -27.08 17.31 8.74
N VAL A 415 -27.97 16.51 9.34
CA VAL A 415 -28.50 16.71 10.67
C VAL A 415 -28.48 15.40 11.44
N GLY A 416 -27.85 15.41 12.61
CA GLY A 416 -27.70 14.19 13.42
C GLY A 416 -26.77 14.39 14.60
N THR A 417 -26.07 13.32 14.96
CA THR A 417 -25.10 13.28 16.07
C THR A 417 -23.79 12.68 15.58
N ILE A 418 -22.68 13.37 15.85
CA ILE A 418 -21.34 12.79 15.77
C ILE A 418 -21.03 12.20 17.15
N LYS A 419 -20.70 10.92 17.20
CA LYS A 419 -20.26 10.19 18.39
C LYS A 419 -18.77 9.87 18.27
N ILE A 420 -18.05 9.93 19.38
CA ILE A 420 -16.63 9.55 19.46
C ILE A 420 -16.49 8.35 20.38
N THR A 421 -15.75 7.35 19.91
CA THR A 421 -15.37 6.17 20.70
C THR A 421 -13.88 5.89 20.58
N THR A 422 -13.31 5.23 21.60
CA THR A 422 -11.95 4.69 21.61
C THR A 422 -11.94 3.17 21.57
N ASP A 423 -13.09 2.55 21.36
CA ASP A 423 -13.19 1.10 21.30
C ASP A 423 -12.66 0.56 19.98
N LEU A 424 -11.66 -0.29 20.05
CA LEU A 424 -11.00 -0.94 18.91
C LEU A 424 -11.81 -2.07 18.27
N ASP A 425 -12.97 -2.35 18.77
CA ASP A 425 -13.78 -3.49 18.38
C ASP A 425 -14.77 -3.09 17.26
N TYR A 426 -15.38 -3.86 16.41
CA TYR A 426 -15.02 -5.03 15.61
C TYR A 426 -16.17 -5.33 14.66
N SER A 427 -15.88 -6.17 13.69
CA SER A 427 -16.88 -6.70 12.79
C SER A 427 -18.11 -7.23 13.57
N GLY A 428 -19.28 -6.62 13.34
CA GLY A 428 -20.57 -7.09 13.86
C GLY A 428 -21.09 -6.42 15.12
N LYS A 429 -20.47 -5.38 15.65
CA LYS A 429 -21.06 -4.54 16.70
C LYS A 429 -22.11 -3.56 16.11
N ASN A 430 -23.18 -3.36 16.86
CA ASN A 430 -24.12 -2.25 16.60
C ASN A 430 -23.57 -0.94 17.18
N ILE A 431 -24.04 0.22 16.68
CA ILE A 431 -23.61 1.53 17.18
C ILE A 431 -23.86 1.68 18.69
N GLU A 432 -24.92 1.10 19.18
CA GLU A 432 -25.33 1.17 20.60
C GLU A 432 -24.39 0.40 21.53
N ASP A 433 -23.62 -0.54 20.98
CA ASP A 433 -22.68 -1.39 21.74
C ASP A 433 -21.33 -0.70 21.98
N TYR A 434 -21.06 0.44 21.30
CA TYR A 434 -19.79 1.17 21.49
C TYR A 434 -19.86 2.09 22.71
N PRO A 435 -18.88 2.04 23.62
CA PRO A 435 -18.75 3.03 24.68
C PRO A 435 -18.45 4.39 24.07
N ILE A 436 -19.26 5.39 24.39
CA ILE A 436 -19.16 6.74 23.83
C ILE A 436 -18.33 7.63 24.75
N ALA A 437 -17.18 8.06 24.26
CA ALA A 437 -16.27 8.99 24.94
C ALA A 437 -16.68 10.46 24.75
N GLY A 438 -17.51 10.75 23.78
CA GLY A 438 -18.06 12.10 23.52
C GLY A 438 -19.08 12.10 22.42
N GLN A 439 -19.96 13.11 22.43
CA GLN A 439 -20.91 13.31 21.33
C GLN A 439 -21.32 14.77 21.19
N ALA A 440 -21.65 15.17 19.96
CA ALA A 440 -22.19 16.49 19.66
C ALA A 440 -23.29 16.42 18.59
N LEU A 441 -24.26 17.33 18.68
CA LEU A 441 -25.24 17.52 17.62
C LEU A 441 -24.56 18.17 16.41
N LEU A 442 -24.79 17.64 15.24
CA LEU A 442 -24.43 18.22 13.96
C LEU A 442 -25.67 18.74 13.26
N SER A 443 -25.66 20.02 12.89
CA SER A 443 -26.63 20.59 11.96
C SER A 443 -25.87 21.50 11.02
N ILE A 444 -25.62 21.01 9.80
CA ILE A 444 -24.83 21.70 8.79
C ILE A 444 -25.60 21.76 7.47
N GLU A 445 -25.58 22.93 6.84
CA GLU A 445 -25.94 23.17 5.44
C GLU A 445 -24.96 24.22 4.91
N SER A 446 -23.80 23.73 4.39
CA SER A 446 -22.71 24.62 3.96
C SER A 446 -21.80 23.93 2.96
N HIS A 447 -21.42 24.64 1.90
CA HIS A 447 -20.36 24.26 1.00
C HIS A 447 -18.96 24.67 1.53
N ASP A 448 -18.92 25.62 2.48
CA ASP A 448 -17.69 26.02 3.15
C ASP A 448 -17.44 25.15 4.38
N TRP A 449 -16.16 24.94 4.70
CA TRP A 449 -15.75 24.24 5.91
C TRP A 449 -16.17 25.00 7.17
N LYS A 450 -16.84 24.31 8.07
CA LYS A 450 -17.30 24.81 9.38
C LYS A 450 -16.77 23.89 10.48
N GLU A 451 -16.58 24.46 11.65
CA GLU A 451 -16.10 23.71 12.80
C GLU A 451 -17.27 23.26 13.68
N THR A 452 -17.24 22.01 14.11
CA THR A 452 -18.07 21.48 15.19
C THR A 452 -17.16 20.95 16.30
N VAL A 453 -17.52 21.15 17.55
CA VAL A 453 -16.70 20.77 18.70
C VAL A 453 -17.42 19.72 19.53
N VAL A 454 -16.69 18.67 19.88
CA VAL A 454 -17.15 17.57 20.73
C VAL A 454 -16.35 17.58 22.02
N ASP A 455 -17.03 17.68 23.16
CA ASP A 455 -16.40 17.41 24.46
C ASP A 455 -16.17 15.91 24.60
N ILE A 456 -14.97 15.53 25.03
CA ILE A 456 -14.54 14.13 25.13
C ILE A 456 -14.02 13.79 26.51
N ASP A 457 -14.21 12.52 26.89
CA ASP A 457 -13.60 11.91 28.08
C ASP A 457 -12.84 10.66 27.63
N ILE A 458 -11.57 10.87 27.27
CA ILE A 458 -10.66 9.81 26.80
C ILE A 458 -9.53 9.64 27.84
N GLU A 459 -9.28 8.40 28.23
CA GLU A 459 -8.21 8.08 29.15
C GLU A 459 -6.84 8.48 28.60
N THR A 460 -5.93 8.89 29.50
CA THR A 460 -4.54 9.17 29.16
C THR A 460 -3.83 7.90 28.69
N GLY A 461 -3.02 8.00 27.65
CA GLY A 461 -2.26 6.89 27.08
C GLY A 461 -2.56 6.66 25.61
N ILE A 462 -2.21 5.50 25.09
CA ILE A 462 -2.36 5.17 23.67
C ILE A 462 -3.79 4.73 23.40
N ASN A 463 -4.50 5.56 22.64
CA ASN A 463 -5.89 5.32 22.25
C ASN A 463 -6.09 5.54 20.75
N PRO A 464 -6.99 4.77 20.11
CA PRO A 464 -7.56 5.16 18.82
C PRO A 464 -8.66 6.18 19.02
N VAL A 465 -9.05 6.86 17.95
CA VAL A 465 -10.19 7.77 17.92
C VAL A 465 -11.06 7.41 16.73
N TYR A 466 -12.33 7.12 16.97
CA TYR A 466 -13.31 6.82 15.93
C TYR A 466 -14.45 7.83 15.97
N PHE A 467 -14.84 8.32 14.80
CA PHE A 467 -16.01 9.17 14.59
C PHE A 467 -17.14 8.33 13.98
N ILE A 468 -18.30 8.31 14.61
CA ILE A 468 -19.50 7.63 14.12
C ILE A 468 -20.58 8.70 13.87
N PHE A 469 -21.24 8.64 12.73
CA PHE A 469 -22.37 9.52 12.45
C PHE A 469 -23.70 8.77 12.49
N GLU A 470 -24.66 9.34 13.19
CA GLU A 470 -26.07 8.91 13.19
C GLU A 470 -26.96 10.08 12.85
N GLY A 471 -27.71 9.99 11.73
CA GLY A 471 -28.54 11.07 11.32
C GLY A 471 -29.08 10.96 9.90
N ARG A 472 -29.23 12.10 9.25
CA ARG A 472 -29.71 12.22 7.87
C ARG A 472 -28.80 13.13 7.07
N GLY A 473 -28.73 12.90 5.76
CA GLY A 473 -27.88 13.64 4.85
C GLY A 473 -26.44 13.13 4.85
N GLU A 474 -25.55 13.91 4.30
CA GLU A 474 -24.14 13.57 4.13
C GLU A 474 -23.25 14.78 4.36
N PHE A 475 -22.03 14.55 4.80
CA PHE A 475 -21.03 15.59 5.00
C PHE A 475 -19.61 15.04 4.80
N ASP A 476 -18.68 15.96 4.60
CA ASP A 476 -17.25 15.69 4.46
C ASP A 476 -16.52 16.13 5.74
N ILE A 477 -15.36 15.50 6.00
CA ILE A 477 -14.45 15.86 7.10
C ILE A 477 -13.09 16.24 6.52
N LYS A 478 -12.62 17.49 6.74
CA LYS A 478 -11.31 17.97 6.29
C LYS A 478 -10.18 17.58 7.25
N ASN A 479 -10.36 17.93 8.50
CA ASN A 479 -9.40 17.68 9.58
C ASN A 479 -10.10 17.64 10.93
N PHE A 480 -9.35 17.29 11.96
CA PHE A 480 -9.77 17.41 13.34
C PHE A 480 -8.61 17.88 14.21
N THR A 481 -8.93 18.58 15.30
CA THR A 481 -7.96 19.10 16.27
C THR A 481 -8.27 18.53 17.64
N ILE A 482 -7.29 17.87 18.26
CA ILE A 482 -7.36 17.41 19.66
C ILE A 482 -6.85 18.55 20.53
N ILE A 483 -7.71 19.05 21.45
CA ILE A 483 -7.50 20.24 22.26
C ILE A 483 -7.55 19.89 23.75
#